data_483660597ca52e796a3b2c6833c7b252
#
_entry.id   483660597ca52e796a3b2c6833c7b252
#
_cell.length_a   1.000
_cell.length_b   1.000
_cell.length_c   1.000
_cell.angle_alpha   90.00
_cell.angle_beta   90.00
_cell.angle_gamma   90.00
#
_symmetry.space_group_name_H-M   'P 1'
#
loop_
_entity.id
_entity.type
_entity.pdbx_description
1 polymer ?
#
loop_
_entity_poly.entity_id
_entity_poly.type
_entity_poly.pdbx_seq_one_letter_code
_entity_poly.pdbx_strand_id
1 'polypeptide(L)'
;SCAHRMERFQKEFPQEIIYYFFTESTREFLAFVLEAKWSTLKNELEEKLLKRRESEKQWIWTSCRLENLNELGESYQTLRKMYKYALVLKTDSIIEQDKIDNFIPEEYTYPKKNKKRIQDAFYQKNKQKFQSEIELFLEEMSRKKVKPSQAREEYMQMAYFLINLAKENDSRIYEQLQNLSVTQNIGMAFTQKELKRLFLNILQIFLENMNEKHNISNFVILRAIDYIREHYQESVSLEEIAGTLDITPEYLSTLFNREMGENFSSFLKKFRISHAKRLLKETDKKIYEIASEVGYADPKYFNRVFKEVEGISPGDYRGLKG
;
A
#
# COMPACT_ATOMS: atom_id res chain seq x y z
N SER A 1 19.54 -25.43 14.00
CA SER A 1 19.44 -25.77 12.56
C SER A 1 18.09 -26.42 12.29
N CYS A 2 17.62 -26.41 11.03
CA CYS A 2 16.39 -27.10 10.66
C CYS A 2 16.47 -28.61 10.90
N ALA A 3 17.61 -29.21 10.64
CA ALA A 3 17.85 -30.63 10.91
C ALA A 3 17.57 -31.02 12.38
N HIS A 4 18.05 -30.24 13.33
CA HIS A 4 17.80 -30.48 14.76
C HIS A 4 16.31 -30.40 15.15
N ARG A 5 15.54 -29.53 14.48
CA ARG A 5 14.08 -29.44 14.72
C ARG A 5 13.33 -30.64 14.15
N MET A 6 13.82 -31.20 13.06
CA MET A 6 13.25 -32.38 12.44
C MET A 6 13.53 -33.64 13.23
N GLU A 7 14.77 -33.83 13.73
CA GLU A 7 15.09 -34.91 14.66
C GLU A 7 14.19 -34.86 15.90
N ARG A 8 13.93 -33.64 16.39
CA ARG A 8 13.00 -33.43 17.50
C ARG A 8 11.58 -33.80 17.12
N PHE A 9 11.09 -33.37 15.92
CA PHE A 9 9.77 -33.72 15.44
C PHE A 9 9.60 -35.22 15.26
N GLN A 10 10.56 -35.90 14.65
CA GLN A 10 10.54 -37.34 14.46
C GLN A 10 10.58 -38.12 15.80
N LYS A 11 11.36 -37.62 16.79
CA LYS A 11 11.37 -38.21 18.13
C LYS A 11 10.05 -38.03 18.88
N GLU A 12 9.34 -36.94 18.56
CA GLU A 12 8.08 -36.59 19.21
C GLU A 12 6.88 -37.34 18.60
N PHE A 13 6.95 -37.74 17.30
CA PHE A 13 5.88 -38.44 16.56
C PHE A 13 6.37 -39.67 15.80
N PRO A 14 7.11 -40.60 16.43
CA PRO A 14 7.77 -41.71 15.71
C PRO A 14 6.82 -42.75 15.14
N GLN A 15 5.63 -42.88 15.71
CA GLN A 15 4.65 -43.94 15.33
C GLN A 15 3.69 -43.49 14.24
N GLU A 16 3.53 -42.22 14.02
CA GLU A 16 2.60 -41.61 13.08
C GLU A 16 3.24 -41.40 11.71
N ILE A 17 4.57 -41.29 11.64
CA ILE A 17 5.30 -40.97 10.41
C ILE A 17 5.93 -42.25 9.84
N ILE A 18 5.56 -42.56 8.59
CA ILE A 18 6.13 -43.70 7.84
C ILE A 18 7.46 -43.29 7.20
N TYR A 19 7.45 -42.16 6.51
CA TYR A 19 8.59 -41.60 5.79
C TYR A 19 8.60 -40.08 5.90
N TYR A 20 9.81 -39.50 5.89
CA TYR A 20 9.97 -38.05 5.79
C TYR A 20 11.17 -37.70 4.92
N PHE A 21 11.09 -36.53 4.29
CA PHE A 21 12.17 -35.91 3.52
C PHE A 21 12.36 -34.48 3.97
N PHE A 22 13.60 -34.02 3.95
CA PHE A 22 13.93 -32.64 4.20
C PHE A 22 14.75 -32.09 3.05
N THR A 23 14.35 -30.90 2.56
CA THR A 23 15.06 -30.18 1.53
C THR A 23 15.66 -28.92 2.12
N GLU A 24 16.99 -28.88 2.28
CA GLU A 24 17.69 -27.73 2.88
C GLU A 24 17.52 -26.45 2.07
N SER A 25 17.53 -26.53 0.73
CA SER A 25 17.41 -25.39 -0.16
C SER A 25 16.08 -24.67 -0.02
N THR A 26 14.98 -25.40 0.13
CA THR A 26 13.61 -24.83 0.26
C THR A 26 13.17 -24.72 1.72
N ARG A 27 13.88 -25.38 2.65
CA ARG A 27 13.50 -25.52 4.06
C ARG A 27 12.11 -26.15 4.23
N GLU A 28 11.77 -27.05 3.33
CA GLU A 28 10.52 -27.81 3.35
C GLU A 28 10.72 -29.16 4.01
N PHE A 29 9.69 -29.60 4.74
CA PHE A 29 9.61 -30.91 5.35
C PHE A 29 8.37 -31.62 4.79
N LEU A 30 8.55 -32.78 4.22
CA LEU A 30 7.49 -33.65 3.73
C LEU A 30 7.44 -34.90 4.59
N ALA A 31 6.27 -35.22 5.13
CA ALA A 31 6.02 -36.42 5.88
C ALA A 31 4.88 -37.24 5.27
N PHE A 32 5.03 -38.55 5.27
CA PHE A 32 3.98 -39.49 4.90
C PHE A 32 3.42 -40.11 6.18
N VAL A 33 2.10 -40.04 6.30
CA VAL A 33 1.37 -40.54 7.46
C VAL A 33 0.26 -41.47 6.99
N LEU A 34 0.06 -42.58 7.69
CA LEU A 34 -1.09 -43.45 7.42
C LEU A 34 -2.39 -42.70 7.70
N GLU A 35 -3.38 -42.86 6.83
CA GLU A 35 -4.69 -42.21 7.00
C GLU A 35 -5.33 -42.54 8.35
N ALA A 36 -5.22 -43.78 8.80
CA ALA A 36 -5.70 -44.18 10.13
C ALA A 36 -5.05 -43.47 11.31
N LYS A 37 -3.84 -42.90 11.13
CA LYS A 37 -3.09 -42.14 12.14
C LYS A 37 -3.22 -40.62 11.98
N TRP A 38 -3.74 -40.16 10.84
CA TRP A 38 -3.79 -38.75 10.50
C TRP A 38 -4.57 -37.92 11.52
N SER A 39 -5.75 -38.38 11.93
CA SER A 39 -6.61 -37.64 12.86
C SER A 39 -5.93 -37.38 14.20
N THR A 40 -5.19 -38.38 14.73
CA THR A 40 -4.46 -38.26 15.98
C THR A 40 -3.33 -37.26 15.85
N LEU A 41 -2.48 -37.42 14.83
CA LEU A 41 -1.35 -36.51 14.57
C LEU A 41 -1.83 -35.08 14.31
N LYS A 42 -2.89 -34.90 13.54
CA LYS A 42 -3.48 -33.60 13.26
C LYS A 42 -3.89 -32.87 14.53
N ASN A 43 -4.64 -33.51 15.41
CA ASN A 43 -5.09 -32.93 16.68
C ASN A 43 -3.90 -32.50 17.56
N GLU A 44 -2.87 -33.34 17.67
CA GLU A 44 -1.67 -32.99 18.43
C GLU A 44 -0.88 -31.84 17.83
N LEU A 45 -0.76 -31.79 16.48
CA LEU A 45 -0.11 -30.67 15.78
C LEU A 45 -0.88 -29.38 15.98
N GLU A 46 -2.21 -29.39 15.85
CA GLU A 46 -3.04 -28.20 16.03
C GLU A 46 -3.01 -27.73 17.48
N GLU A 47 -3.03 -28.62 18.47
CA GLU A 47 -2.86 -28.25 19.89
C GLU A 47 -1.50 -27.59 20.15
N LYS A 48 -0.43 -28.10 19.52
CA LYS A 48 0.90 -27.49 19.63
C LYS A 48 1.01 -26.16 18.92
N LEU A 49 0.33 -25.98 17.78
CA LEU A 49 0.24 -24.70 17.08
C LEU A 49 -0.44 -23.63 17.92
N LEU A 50 -1.51 -23.99 18.63
CA LEU A 50 -2.24 -23.09 19.53
C LEU A 50 -1.43 -22.67 20.76
N LYS A 51 -0.57 -23.58 21.29
CA LYS A 51 0.26 -23.32 22.47
C LYS A 51 1.54 -22.54 22.18
N ARG A 52 1.91 -22.29 20.92
CA ARG A 52 3.14 -21.59 20.54
C ARG A 52 3.10 -20.11 20.91
N ARG A 53 4.21 -19.63 21.49
CA ARG A 53 4.41 -18.20 21.79
C ARG A 53 4.58 -17.38 20.50
N GLU A 54 4.15 -16.14 20.51
CA GLU A 54 4.22 -15.23 19.37
C GLU A 54 5.62 -14.99 18.79
N SER A 55 6.66 -15.19 19.59
CA SER A 55 8.06 -14.98 19.21
C SER A 55 8.70 -16.13 18.43
N GLU A 56 8.05 -17.29 18.34
CA GLU A 56 8.62 -18.46 17.66
C GLU A 56 8.31 -18.43 16.15
N LYS A 57 9.32 -18.82 15.32
CA LYS A 57 9.13 -19.00 13.88
C LYS A 57 8.03 -20.02 13.65
N GLN A 58 6.97 -19.62 12.96
CA GLN A 58 5.86 -20.48 12.63
C GLN A 58 6.22 -21.43 11.49
N TRP A 59 5.83 -22.70 11.65
CA TRP A 59 5.75 -23.65 10.55
C TRP A 59 4.36 -23.53 9.92
N ILE A 60 4.32 -23.56 8.59
CA ILE A 60 3.07 -23.69 7.85
C ILE A 60 2.91 -25.17 7.55
N TRP A 61 1.79 -25.72 7.98
CA TRP A 61 1.45 -27.12 7.77
C TRP A 61 0.37 -27.21 6.70
N THR A 62 0.64 -28.03 5.67
CA THR A 62 -0.31 -28.34 4.63
C THR A 62 -0.43 -29.86 4.51
N SER A 63 -1.62 -30.35 4.20
CA SER A 63 -1.84 -31.77 3.96
C SER A 63 -2.78 -32.01 2.80
N CYS A 64 -2.52 -33.06 2.04
CA CYS A 64 -3.41 -33.61 1.04
C CYS A 64 -3.43 -35.12 1.13
N ARG A 65 -4.49 -35.73 0.64
CA ARG A 65 -4.60 -37.18 0.54
C ARG A 65 -3.79 -37.65 -0.66
N LEU A 66 -3.07 -38.75 -0.49
CA LEU A 66 -2.35 -39.46 -1.56
C LEU A 66 -2.98 -40.86 -1.71
N GLU A 67 -3.62 -41.11 -2.84
CA GLU A 67 -4.26 -42.38 -3.11
C GLU A 67 -3.29 -43.36 -3.78
N ASN A 68 -2.40 -42.83 -4.61
CA ASN A 68 -1.45 -43.63 -5.38
C ASN A 68 -0.07 -42.98 -5.41
N LEU A 69 0.99 -43.77 -5.26
CA LEU A 69 2.38 -43.25 -5.32
C LEU A 69 2.75 -42.62 -6.69
N ASN A 70 2.07 -42.98 -7.76
CA ASN A 70 2.27 -42.35 -9.08
C ASN A 70 1.84 -40.88 -9.09
N GLU A 71 0.97 -40.45 -8.17
CA GLU A 71 0.47 -39.07 -8.04
C GLU A 71 1.36 -38.22 -7.12
N LEU A 72 2.45 -38.77 -6.61
CA LEU A 72 3.32 -38.10 -5.65
C LEU A 72 3.80 -36.72 -6.15
N GLY A 73 4.17 -36.64 -7.44
CA GLY A 73 4.64 -35.41 -8.05
C GLY A 73 3.56 -34.32 -8.06
N GLU A 74 2.34 -34.66 -8.42
CA GLU A 74 1.20 -33.74 -8.44
C GLU A 74 0.77 -33.33 -7.03
N SER A 75 0.72 -34.30 -6.11
CA SER A 75 0.40 -34.04 -4.70
C SER A 75 1.43 -33.11 -4.05
N TYR A 76 2.72 -33.28 -4.34
CA TYR A 76 3.77 -32.38 -3.86
C TYR A 76 3.59 -30.96 -4.42
N GLN A 77 3.31 -30.81 -5.71
CA GLN A 77 3.03 -29.48 -6.30
C GLN A 77 1.77 -28.85 -5.71
N THR A 78 0.77 -29.65 -5.40
CA THR A 78 -0.46 -29.20 -4.72
C THR A 78 -0.13 -28.68 -3.33
N LEU A 79 0.61 -29.43 -2.50
CA LEU A 79 1.07 -29.00 -1.18
C LEU A 79 1.85 -27.68 -1.27
N ARG A 80 2.74 -27.55 -2.26
CA ARG A 80 3.49 -26.32 -2.52
C ARG A 80 2.65 -25.13 -2.95
N LYS A 81 1.48 -25.34 -3.55
CA LYS A 81 0.51 -24.27 -3.85
C LYS A 81 -0.28 -23.88 -2.59
N MET A 82 -0.60 -24.86 -1.77
CA MET A 82 -1.44 -24.70 -0.57
C MET A 82 -0.82 -23.77 0.47
N TYR A 83 0.49 -23.82 0.67
CA TYR A 83 1.13 -22.96 1.68
C TYR A 83 0.93 -21.46 1.42
N LYS A 84 0.70 -21.05 0.16
CA LYS A 84 0.40 -19.65 -0.18
C LYS A 84 -0.85 -19.14 0.51
N TYR A 85 -1.79 -20.05 0.81
CA TYR A 85 -3.03 -19.72 1.50
C TYR A 85 -2.82 -19.38 2.99
N ALA A 86 -1.65 -19.65 3.56
CA ALA A 86 -1.30 -19.17 4.90
C ALA A 86 -1.30 -17.63 5.01
N LEU A 87 -1.25 -16.93 3.86
CA LEU A 87 -1.37 -15.48 3.80
C LEU A 87 -2.80 -14.98 4.05
N VAL A 88 -3.81 -15.81 3.83
CA VAL A 88 -5.24 -15.43 3.88
C VAL A 88 -6.07 -16.32 4.80
N LEU A 89 -5.57 -17.51 5.13
CA LEU A 89 -6.18 -18.40 6.11
C LEU A 89 -5.49 -18.25 7.47
N LYS A 90 -6.21 -18.55 8.54
CA LYS A 90 -5.62 -18.61 9.86
C LYS A 90 -4.59 -19.75 9.92
N THR A 91 -3.40 -19.47 10.47
CA THR A 91 -2.27 -20.40 10.53
C THR A 91 -2.16 -21.13 11.88
N ASP A 92 -3.20 -21.10 12.68
CA ASP A 92 -3.36 -21.85 13.92
C ASP A 92 -3.87 -23.28 13.70
N SER A 93 -4.08 -23.67 12.45
CA SER A 93 -4.51 -24.99 12.04
C SER A 93 -3.79 -25.44 10.76
N ILE A 94 -3.85 -26.73 10.47
CA ILE A 94 -3.32 -27.31 9.24
C ILE A 94 -4.18 -26.87 8.05
N ILE A 95 -3.55 -26.46 6.96
CA ILE A 95 -4.20 -26.11 5.71
C ILE A 95 -4.42 -27.41 4.92
N GLU A 96 -5.65 -27.87 4.89
CA GLU A 96 -6.07 -29.07 4.15
C GLU A 96 -6.63 -28.67 2.78
N GLN A 97 -6.57 -29.60 1.82
CA GLN A 97 -7.09 -29.40 0.47
C GLN A 97 -8.54 -28.94 0.49
N ASP A 98 -9.39 -29.58 1.29
CA ASP A 98 -10.81 -29.25 1.39
C ASP A 98 -11.06 -27.79 1.80
N LYS A 99 -10.20 -27.22 2.65
CA LYS A 99 -10.29 -25.81 3.04
C LYS A 99 -10.03 -24.88 1.86
N ILE A 100 -9.19 -25.31 0.92
CA ILE A 100 -8.87 -24.52 -0.28
C ILE A 100 -9.95 -24.71 -1.34
N ASP A 101 -10.41 -25.91 -1.55
CA ASP A 101 -11.46 -26.21 -2.54
C ASP A 101 -12.78 -25.50 -2.20
N ASN A 102 -13.06 -25.34 -0.89
CA ASN A 102 -14.19 -24.58 -0.38
C ASN A 102 -13.90 -23.07 -0.18
N PHE A 103 -12.70 -22.61 -0.52
CA PHE A 103 -12.35 -21.19 -0.42
C PHE A 103 -12.88 -20.41 -1.61
N ILE A 104 -13.97 -19.69 -1.41
CA ILE A 104 -14.57 -18.83 -2.43
C ILE A 104 -13.99 -17.42 -2.23
N PRO A 105 -13.07 -16.98 -3.10
CA PRO A 105 -12.50 -15.64 -2.99
C PRO A 105 -13.49 -14.57 -3.43
N GLU A 106 -13.49 -13.45 -2.75
CA GLU A 106 -14.17 -12.22 -3.18
C GLU A 106 -13.19 -11.28 -3.89
N GLU A 107 -13.67 -10.51 -4.85
CA GLU A 107 -12.89 -9.40 -5.41
C GLU A 107 -12.90 -8.24 -4.42
N TYR A 108 -11.72 -7.74 -4.11
CA TYR A 108 -11.56 -6.65 -3.18
C TYR A 108 -10.37 -5.77 -3.56
N THR A 109 -10.59 -4.47 -3.49
CA THR A 109 -9.53 -3.45 -3.60
C THR A 109 -9.74 -2.44 -2.48
N TYR A 110 -8.67 -2.11 -1.76
CA TYR A 110 -8.76 -1.15 -0.67
C TYR A 110 -9.19 0.23 -1.17
N PRO A 111 -10.27 0.82 -0.65
CA PRO A 111 -10.89 2.01 -1.23
C PRO A 111 -9.94 3.21 -1.22
N LYS A 112 -9.88 3.94 -2.35
CA LYS A 112 -9.05 5.15 -2.47
C LYS A 112 -9.39 6.22 -1.42
N LYS A 113 -10.68 6.35 -1.05
CA LYS A 113 -11.13 7.26 0.02
C LYS A 113 -10.47 6.96 1.38
N ASN A 114 -10.19 5.69 1.67
CA ASN A 114 -9.54 5.30 2.92
C ASN A 114 -8.05 5.65 2.90
N LYS A 115 -7.37 5.49 1.75
CA LYS A 115 -5.99 5.99 1.57
C LYS A 115 -5.91 7.50 1.80
N LYS A 116 -6.90 8.26 1.29
CA LYS A 116 -7.00 9.71 1.53
C LYS A 116 -7.13 10.03 3.04
N ARG A 117 -7.91 9.26 3.82
CA ARG A 117 -8.01 9.46 5.26
C ARG A 117 -6.69 9.24 6.00
N ILE A 118 -5.91 8.23 5.60
CA ILE A 118 -4.56 7.99 6.14
C ILE A 118 -3.66 9.20 5.86
N GLN A 119 -3.69 9.69 4.62
CA GLN A 119 -2.92 10.86 4.20
C GLN A 119 -3.32 12.11 4.98
N ASP A 120 -4.61 12.39 5.10
CA ASP A 120 -5.15 13.52 5.86
C ASP A 120 -4.75 13.44 7.34
N ALA A 121 -4.85 12.26 7.96
CA ALA A 121 -4.43 12.05 9.34
C ALA A 121 -2.93 12.28 9.55
N PHE A 122 -2.09 11.86 8.57
CA PHE A 122 -0.66 12.14 8.58
C PHE A 122 -0.37 13.64 8.50
N TYR A 123 -1.00 14.36 7.57
CA TYR A 123 -0.79 15.80 7.40
C TYR A 123 -1.30 16.60 8.61
N GLN A 124 -2.43 16.21 9.19
CA GLN A 124 -2.97 16.81 10.41
C GLN A 124 -2.16 16.47 11.67
N LYS A 125 -1.14 15.63 11.56
CA LYS A 125 -0.38 15.08 12.70
C LYS A 125 -1.25 14.40 13.77
N ASN A 126 -2.41 13.94 13.36
CA ASN A 126 -3.32 13.22 14.23
C ASN A 126 -2.88 11.75 14.34
N LYS A 127 -1.99 11.48 15.30
CA LYS A 127 -1.43 10.15 15.54
C LYS A 127 -2.50 9.08 15.79
N GLN A 128 -3.53 9.43 16.57
CA GLN A 128 -4.60 8.48 16.89
C GLN A 128 -5.39 8.09 15.65
N LYS A 129 -5.76 9.10 14.82
CA LYS A 129 -6.49 8.85 13.57
C LYS A 129 -5.63 8.10 12.56
N PHE A 130 -4.34 8.45 12.44
CA PHE A 130 -3.41 7.74 11.55
C PHE A 130 -3.29 6.26 11.95
N GLN A 131 -3.12 5.99 13.25
CA GLN A 131 -3.08 4.64 13.79
C GLN A 131 -4.37 3.87 13.50
N SER A 132 -5.53 4.45 13.81
CA SER A 132 -6.82 3.78 13.61
C SER A 132 -7.11 3.46 12.14
N GLU A 133 -6.70 4.31 11.18
CA GLU A 133 -6.89 4.04 9.75
C GLU A 133 -5.96 2.92 9.25
N ILE A 134 -4.73 2.81 9.77
CA ILE A 134 -3.82 1.69 9.44
C ILE A 134 -4.34 0.39 10.08
N GLU A 135 -4.79 0.44 11.32
CA GLU A 135 -5.38 -0.73 12.00
C GLU A 135 -6.64 -1.21 11.27
N LEU A 136 -7.49 -0.29 10.78
CA LEU A 136 -8.66 -0.61 9.96
C LEU A 136 -8.25 -1.35 8.66
N PHE A 137 -7.20 -0.89 7.98
CA PHE A 137 -6.66 -1.62 6.81
C PHE A 137 -6.27 -3.05 7.18
N LEU A 138 -5.53 -3.24 8.27
CA LEU A 138 -5.08 -4.55 8.71
C LEU A 138 -6.26 -5.46 9.12
N GLU A 139 -7.28 -4.90 9.75
CA GLU A 139 -8.50 -5.62 10.12
C GLU A 139 -9.30 -6.03 8.89
N GLU A 140 -9.50 -5.11 7.93
CA GLU A 140 -10.18 -5.42 6.67
C GLU A 140 -9.46 -6.53 5.90
N MET A 141 -8.14 -6.46 5.76
CA MET A 141 -7.33 -7.49 5.10
C MET A 141 -7.41 -8.85 5.83
N SER A 142 -7.57 -8.83 7.15
CA SER A 142 -7.73 -10.04 7.96
C SER A 142 -9.10 -10.71 7.80
N ARG A 143 -10.13 -9.92 7.51
CA ARG A 143 -11.52 -10.39 7.41
C ARG A 143 -11.90 -10.81 5.99
N LYS A 144 -11.30 -10.17 4.98
CA LYS A 144 -11.64 -10.38 3.58
C LYS A 144 -11.09 -11.70 3.04
N LYS A 145 -11.96 -12.46 2.36
CA LYS A 145 -11.57 -13.71 1.68
C LYS A 145 -11.05 -13.40 0.27
N VAL A 146 -9.82 -12.91 0.16
CA VAL A 146 -9.19 -12.61 -1.12
C VAL A 146 -8.19 -13.69 -1.52
N LYS A 147 -7.88 -13.81 -2.82
CA LYS A 147 -6.82 -14.71 -3.27
C LYS A 147 -5.47 -14.32 -2.65
N PRO A 148 -4.57 -15.28 -2.34
CA PRO A 148 -3.26 -14.97 -1.76
C PRO A 148 -2.43 -13.95 -2.58
N SER A 149 -2.49 -14.02 -3.91
CA SER A 149 -1.84 -13.06 -4.81
C SER A 149 -2.42 -11.66 -4.65
N GLN A 150 -3.74 -11.54 -4.59
CA GLN A 150 -4.44 -10.27 -4.41
C GLN A 150 -4.19 -9.67 -3.02
N ALA A 151 -4.21 -10.50 -1.97
CA ALA A 151 -3.83 -10.03 -0.63
C ALA A 151 -2.42 -9.41 -0.63
N ARG A 152 -1.44 -10.09 -1.22
CA ARG A 152 -0.07 -9.59 -1.34
C ARG A 152 0.00 -8.29 -2.13
N GLU A 153 -0.77 -8.18 -3.19
CA GLU A 153 -0.85 -6.96 -4.01
C GLU A 153 -1.40 -5.78 -3.21
N GLU A 154 -2.48 -5.96 -2.45
CA GLU A 154 -3.06 -4.89 -1.61
C GLU A 154 -2.09 -4.41 -0.53
N TYR A 155 -1.38 -5.34 0.14
CA TYR A 155 -0.31 -4.98 1.08
C TYR A 155 0.83 -4.22 0.39
N MET A 156 1.22 -4.64 -0.81
CA MET A 156 2.26 -3.96 -1.59
C MET A 156 1.83 -2.55 -2.00
N GLN A 157 0.60 -2.39 -2.48
CA GLN A 157 0.05 -1.08 -2.85
C GLN A 157 -0.06 -0.12 -1.65
N MET A 158 -0.45 -0.63 -0.48
CA MET A 158 -0.46 0.16 0.75
C MET A 158 0.96 0.56 1.17
N ALA A 159 1.91 -0.36 1.08
CA ALA A 159 3.31 -0.07 1.38
C ALA A 159 3.89 1.00 0.45
N TYR A 160 3.67 0.91 -0.84
CA TYR A 160 4.09 1.95 -1.80
C TYR A 160 3.44 3.30 -1.50
N PHE A 161 2.17 3.31 -1.15
CA PHE A 161 1.49 4.55 -0.74
C PHE A 161 2.17 5.17 0.49
N LEU A 162 2.45 4.39 1.53
CA LEU A 162 3.12 4.89 2.75
C LEU A 162 4.58 5.31 2.50
N ILE A 163 5.32 4.57 1.67
CA ILE A 163 6.69 4.92 1.28
C ILE A 163 6.70 6.26 0.52
N ASN A 164 5.78 6.46 -0.43
CA ASN A 164 5.68 7.71 -1.16
C ASN A 164 5.26 8.87 -0.25
N LEU A 165 4.31 8.65 0.66
CA LEU A 165 3.92 9.63 1.66
C LEU A 165 5.11 10.07 2.52
N ALA A 166 5.96 9.13 2.94
CA ALA A 166 7.18 9.43 3.68
C ALA A 166 8.20 10.17 2.81
N LYS A 167 8.46 9.68 1.59
CA LYS A 167 9.44 10.27 0.66
C LYS A 167 9.16 11.73 0.35
N GLU A 168 7.89 12.09 0.19
CA GLU A 168 7.47 13.45 -0.14
C GLU A 168 7.46 14.39 1.07
N ASN A 169 7.41 13.86 2.29
CA ASN A 169 7.13 14.68 3.47
C ASN A 169 8.16 14.60 4.61
N ASP A 170 8.84 13.46 4.79
CA ASP A 170 9.82 13.30 5.89
C ASP A 170 10.91 12.29 5.50
N SER A 171 12.10 12.81 5.23
CA SER A 171 13.26 12.00 4.83
C SER A 171 13.68 10.96 5.87
N ARG A 172 13.47 11.23 7.17
CA ARG A 172 13.82 10.31 8.27
C ARG A 172 12.90 9.09 8.27
N ILE A 173 11.57 9.30 8.10
CA ILE A 173 10.61 8.21 7.94
C ILE A 173 10.98 7.40 6.71
N TYR A 174 11.25 8.07 5.58
CA TYR A 174 11.62 7.40 4.34
C TYR A 174 12.87 6.53 4.48
N GLU A 175 13.95 7.04 5.10
CA GLU A 175 15.18 6.31 5.34
C GLU A 175 14.95 5.07 6.24
N GLN A 176 14.18 5.21 7.32
CA GLN A 176 13.84 4.09 8.20
C GLN A 176 13.02 3.01 7.47
N LEU A 177 12.09 3.40 6.57
CA LEU A 177 11.34 2.45 5.75
C LEU A 177 12.22 1.73 4.72
N GLN A 178 13.23 2.41 4.14
CA GLN A 178 14.22 1.77 3.26
C GLN A 178 15.05 0.73 4.04
N ASN A 179 15.53 1.07 5.23
CA ASN A 179 16.28 0.15 6.10
C ASN A 179 15.43 -1.07 6.51
N LEU A 180 14.11 -0.90 6.68
CA LEU A 180 13.18 -1.99 6.96
C LEU A 180 12.97 -2.91 5.74
N SER A 181 13.43 -2.54 4.54
CA SER A 181 13.25 -3.32 3.30
C SER A 181 11.81 -3.78 3.08
N VAL A 182 10.85 -2.85 3.23
CA VAL A 182 9.41 -3.13 3.31
C VAL A 182 8.91 -4.02 2.18
N THR A 183 9.24 -3.69 0.92
CA THR A 183 8.77 -4.43 -0.25
C THR A 183 9.32 -5.86 -0.31
N GLN A 184 10.60 -6.03 0.05
CA GLN A 184 11.22 -7.35 0.12
C GLN A 184 10.57 -8.21 1.21
N ASN A 185 10.31 -7.64 2.39
CA ASN A 185 9.65 -8.33 3.49
C ASN A 185 8.22 -8.74 3.15
N ILE A 186 7.45 -7.92 2.42
CA ILE A 186 6.13 -8.30 1.89
C ILE A 186 6.26 -9.46 0.89
N GLY A 187 7.26 -9.41 0.00
CA GLY A 187 7.54 -10.47 -0.95
C GLY A 187 7.85 -11.82 -0.28
N MET A 188 8.57 -11.79 0.84
CA MET A 188 9.01 -12.97 1.59
C MET A 188 8.01 -13.45 2.66
N ALA A 189 6.99 -12.67 2.99
CA ALA A 189 6.01 -13.05 4.00
C ALA A 189 5.16 -14.24 3.54
N PHE A 190 5.00 -15.23 4.40
CA PHE A 190 4.16 -16.40 4.16
C PHE A 190 2.85 -16.34 4.91
N THR A 191 2.78 -15.59 5.99
CA THR A 191 1.60 -15.54 6.86
C THR A 191 1.06 -14.12 7.00
N GLN A 192 -0.23 -14.01 7.25
CA GLN A 192 -0.89 -12.74 7.58
C GLN A 192 -0.28 -12.11 8.84
N LYS A 193 0.13 -12.92 9.81
CA LYS A 193 0.75 -12.44 11.04
C LYS A 193 2.09 -11.73 10.79
N GLU A 194 2.90 -12.23 9.84
CA GLU A 194 4.15 -11.58 9.43
C GLU A 194 3.87 -10.23 8.76
N LEU A 195 2.88 -10.15 7.86
CA LEU A 195 2.47 -8.91 7.24
C LEU A 195 1.94 -7.91 8.27
N LYS A 196 1.08 -8.35 9.18
CA LYS A 196 0.56 -7.49 10.25
C LYS A 196 1.71 -6.93 11.10
N ARG A 197 2.68 -7.75 11.50
CA ARG A 197 3.86 -7.31 12.27
C ARG A 197 4.67 -6.27 11.49
N LEU A 198 4.91 -6.49 10.21
CA LEU A 198 5.61 -5.54 9.35
C LEU A 198 4.89 -4.18 9.32
N PHE A 199 3.57 -4.18 9.13
CA PHE A 199 2.79 -2.94 9.10
C PHE A 199 2.69 -2.24 10.45
N LEU A 200 2.70 -2.98 11.56
CA LEU A 200 2.81 -2.39 12.90
C LEU A 200 4.16 -1.72 13.11
N ASN A 201 5.26 -2.29 12.59
CA ASN A 201 6.57 -1.63 12.61
C ASN A 201 6.58 -0.36 11.74
N ILE A 202 5.98 -0.41 10.55
CA ILE A 202 5.80 0.80 9.70
C ILE A 202 5.01 1.87 10.45
N LEU A 203 3.89 1.49 11.06
CA LEU A 203 3.07 2.38 11.86
C LEU A 203 3.87 3.04 12.98
N GLN A 204 4.66 2.26 13.72
CA GLN A 204 5.50 2.76 14.81
C GLN A 204 6.51 3.80 14.30
N ILE A 205 7.19 3.54 13.17
CA ILE A 205 8.10 4.49 12.54
C ILE A 205 7.40 5.83 12.26
N PHE A 206 6.18 5.80 11.71
CA PHE A 206 5.41 7.02 11.46
C PHE A 206 5.07 7.74 12.77
N LEU A 207 4.53 7.03 13.77
CA LEU A 207 4.09 7.62 15.04
C LEU A 207 5.22 8.26 15.84
N GLU A 208 6.42 7.68 15.83
CA GLU A 208 7.62 8.21 16.48
C GLU A 208 8.12 9.50 15.82
N ASN A 209 7.97 9.61 14.50
CA ASN A 209 8.49 10.74 13.73
C ASN A 209 7.42 11.82 13.42
N MET A 210 6.14 11.56 13.70
CA MET A 210 5.08 12.57 13.55
C MET A 210 5.16 13.60 14.69
N ASN A 211 6.07 14.58 14.58
CA ASN A 211 6.21 15.66 15.54
C ASN A 211 5.29 16.84 15.20
N GLU A 212 4.68 17.45 16.23
CA GLU A 212 3.64 18.47 16.09
C GLU A 212 4.12 19.82 15.50
N LYS A 213 5.43 20.14 15.54
CA LYS A 213 5.91 21.50 15.29
C LYS A 213 6.29 21.89 13.86
N HIS A 214 6.44 20.94 12.90
CA HIS A 214 7.03 21.31 11.60
C HIS A 214 6.12 21.18 10.36
N ASN A 215 4.86 20.73 10.46
CA ASN A 215 4.10 20.34 9.27
C ASN A 215 2.63 20.80 9.17
N ILE A 216 2.11 21.63 10.04
CA ILE A 216 0.80 22.28 9.81
C ILE A 216 0.88 23.11 8.53
N SER A 217 2.01 23.77 8.33
CA SER A 217 2.33 24.56 7.14
C SER A 217 2.25 23.75 5.85
N ASN A 218 2.87 22.58 5.84
CA ASN A 218 2.94 21.74 4.64
C ASN A 218 1.58 21.11 4.31
N PHE A 219 0.80 20.69 5.33
CA PHE A 219 -0.56 20.19 5.14
C PHE A 219 -1.49 21.22 4.50
N VAL A 220 -1.47 22.45 5.03
CA VAL A 220 -2.31 23.54 4.51
C VAL A 220 -1.97 23.84 3.04
N ILE A 221 -0.67 23.88 2.71
CA ILE A 221 -0.23 24.11 1.32
C ILE A 221 -0.60 22.95 0.40
N LEU A 222 -0.43 21.71 0.83
CA LEU A 222 -0.83 20.54 0.02
C LEU A 222 -2.32 20.54 -0.26
N ARG A 223 -3.15 20.84 0.74
CA ARG A 223 -4.61 20.96 0.55
C ARG A 223 -4.98 22.12 -0.36
N ALA A 224 -4.27 23.23 -0.26
CA ALA A 224 -4.47 24.36 -1.17
C ALA A 224 -4.10 23.98 -2.62
N ILE A 225 -3.02 23.25 -2.84
CA ILE A 225 -2.62 22.75 -4.16
C ILE A 225 -3.64 21.72 -4.70
N ASP A 226 -4.14 20.82 -3.87
CA ASP A 226 -5.16 19.85 -4.28
C ASP A 226 -6.46 20.56 -4.69
N TYR A 227 -6.88 21.58 -3.93
CA TYR A 227 -8.02 22.42 -4.30
C TYR A 227 -7.80 23.12 -5.65
N ILE A 228 -6.61 23.71 -5.87
CA ILE A 228 -6.25 24.31 -7.15
C ILE A 228 -6.34 23.28 -8.29
N ARG A 229 -5.84 22.07 -8.10
CA ARG A 229 -5.87 21.01 -9.12
C ARG A 229 -7.29 20.60 -9.51
N GLU A 230 -8.20 20.59 -8.55
CA GLU A 230 -9.60 20.21 -8.77
C GLU A 230 -10.42 21.34 -9.41
N HIS A 231 -10.07 22.62 -9.12
CA HIS A 231 -10.90 23.79 -9.45
C HIS A 231 -10.23 24.84 -10.33
N TYR A 232 -8.99 24.62 -10.84
CA TYR A 232 -8.24 25.67 -11.57
C TYR A 232 -8.96 26.26 -12.79
N GLN A 233 -9.94 25.56 -13.35
CA GLN A 233 -10.76 26.02 -14.48
C GLN A 233 -11.81 27.06 -14.06
N GLU A 234 -12.11 27.13 -12.79
CA GLU A 234 -13.08 28.05 -12.18
C GLU A 234 -12.38 29.31 -11.64
N SER A 235 -13.16 30.26 -11.12
CA SER A 235 -12.59 31.42 -10.44
C SER A 235 -12.15 31.04 -9.04
N VAL A 236 -10.92 30.53 -8.90
CA VAL A 236 -10.35 30.14 -7.61
C VAL A 236 -9.73 31.37 -6.94
N SER A 237 -10.12 31.65 -5.69
CA SER A 237 -9.55 32.70 -4.87
C SER A 237 -8.85 32.11 -3.64
N LEU A 238 -7.92 32.90 -3.09
CA LEU A 238 -7.20 32.54 -1.86
C LEU A 238 -8.14 32.52 -0.65
N GLU A 239 -9.14 33.40 -0.65
CA GLU A 239 -10.18 33.51 0.37
C GLU A 239 -11.04 32.24 0.41
N GLU A 240 -11.42 31.73 -0.77
CA GLU A 240 -12.21 30.51 -0.92
C GLU A 240 -11.46 29.31 -0.39
N ILE A 241 -10.19 29.15 -0.76
CA ILE A 241 -9.36 28.04 -0.26
C ILE A 241 -9.17 28.17 1.25
N ALA A 242 -8.89 29.36 1.78
CA ALA A 242 -8.72 29.60 3.20
C ALA A 242 -9.99 29.22 3.99
N GLY A 243 -11.17 29.56 3.43
CA GLY A 243 -12.46 29.19 4.02
C GLY A 243 -12.66 27.65 4.07
N THR A 244 -12.26 26.93 3.04
CA THR A 244 -12.38 25.44 3.04
C THR A 244 -11.41 24.79 4.01
N LEU A 245 -10.33 25.46 4.39
CA LEU A 245 -9.29 24.96 5.30
C LEU A 245 -9.46 25.47 6.75
N ASP A 246 -10.51 26.28 7.00
CA ASP A 246 -10.77 26.90 8.30
C ASP A 246 -9.59 27.72 8.85
N ILE A 247 -8.99 28.54 7.97
CA ILE A 247 -7.86 29.45 8.28
C ILE A 247 -8.11 30.83 7.67
N THR A 248 -7.32 31.83 8.11
CA THR A 248 -7.44 33.17 7.52
C THR A 248 -6.70 33.26 6.17
N PRO A 249 -7.20 34.08 5.21
CA PRO A 249 -6.53 34.33 3.94
C PRO A 249 -5.09 34.82 4.09
N GLU A 250 -4.84 35.72 5.06
CA GLU A 250 -3.53 36.29 5.35
C GLU A 250 -2.54 35.21 5.79
N TYR A 251 -3.00 34.26 6.63
CA TYR A 251 -2.18 33.14 7.07
C TYR A 251 -1.84 32.23 5.89
N LEU A 252 -2.85 31.86 5.06
CA LEU A 252 -2.63 31.06 3.86
C LEU A 252 -1.66 31.75 2.88
N SER A 253 -1.81 33.07 2.66
CA SER A 253 -0.94 33.85 1.77
C SER A 253 0.52 33.81 2.24
N THR A 254 0.74 34.06 3.53
CA THR A 254 2.09 34.03 4.13
C THR A 254 2.70 32.63 4.01
N LEU A 255 1.90 31.61 4.28
CA LEU A 255 2.31 30.24 4.23
C LEU A 255 2.66 29.80 2.80
N PHE A 256 1.81 30.16 1.84
CA PHE A 256 1.99 29.85 0.42
C PHE A 256 3.30 30.46 -0.12
N ASN A 257 3.55 31.74 0.17
CA ASN A 257 4.79 32.41 -0.20
C ASN A 257 6.03 31.75 0.39
N ARG A 258 5.96 31.36 1.67
CA ARG A 258 7.08 30.72 2.36
C ARG A 258 7.40 29.33 1.83
N GLU A 259 6.39 28.50 1.60
CA GLU A 259 6.58 27.10 1.22
C GLU A 259 6.77 26.92 -0.30
N MET A 260 6.13 27.75 -1.13
CA MET A 260 6.19 27.64 -2.59
C MET A 260 7.24 28.57 -3.22
N GLY A 261 7.77 29.53 -2.46
CA GLY A 261 8.71 30.54 -2.98
C GLY A 261 8.06 31.56 -3.91
N GLU A 262 6.74 31.54 -4.07
CA GLU A 262 5.98 32.47 -4.88
C GLU A 262 4.55 32.65 -4.35
N ASN A 263 3.88 33.74 -4.75
CA ASN A 263 2.52 33.97 -4.30
C ASN A 263 1.49 33.10 -5.04
N PHE A 264 0.34 32.92 -4.41
CA PHE A 264 -0.77 32.12 -4.92
C PHE A 264 -1.18 32.47 -6.36
N SER A 265 -1.30 33.77 -6.67
CA SER A 265 -1.69 34.23 -8.01
C SER A 265 -0.68 33.85 -9.09
N SER A 266 0.61 33.94 -8.77
CA SER A 266 1.69 33.52 -9.66
C SER A 266 1.68 32.01 -9.89
N PHE A 267 1.51 31.25 -8.83
CA PHE A 267 1.38 29.79 -8.93
C PHE A 267 0.19 29.35 -9.77
N LEU A 268 -0.99 29.92 -9.51
CA LEU A 268 -2.22 29.59 -10.29
C LEU A 268 -2.05 29.94 -11.77
N LYS A 269 -1.44 31.11 -12.09
CA LYS A 269 -1.12 31.48 -13.48
C LYS A 269 -0.24 30.41 -14.13
N LYS A 270 0.89 30.05 -13.53
CA LYS A 270 1.81 29.05 -14.07
C LYS A 270 1.14 27.68 -14.21
N PHE A 271 0.31 27.31 -13.24
CA PHE A 271 -0.42 26.05 -13.26
C PHE A 271 -1.39 25.99 -14.48
N ARG A 272 -2.21 27.03 -14.68
CA ARG A 272 -3.10 27.15 -15.83
C ARG A 272 -2.36 27.15 -17.17
N ILE A 273 -1.23 27.87 -17.25
CA ILE A 273 -0.41 27.91 -18.46
C ILE A 273 0.21 26.54 -18.76
N SER A 274 0.62 25.77 -17.76
CA SER A 274 1.13 24.41 -17.97
C SER A 274 0.08 23.49 -18.61
N HIS A 275 -1.18 23.60 -18.18
CA HIS A 275 -2.29 22.89 -18.80
C HIS A 275 -2.61 23.38 -20.22
N ALA A 276 -2.57 24.70 -20.45
CA ALA A 276 -2.73 25.28 -21.77
C ALA A 276 -1.66 24.79 -22.75
N LYS A 277 -0.40 24.68 -22.33
CA LYS A 277 0.69 24.13 -23.15
C LYS A 277 0.41 22.70 -23.62
N ARG A 278 -0.13 21.87 -22.71
CA ARG A 278 -0.53 20.50 -23.05
C ARG A 278 -1.63 20.50 -24.10
N LEU A 279 -2.71 21.27 -23.88
CA LEU A 279 -3.83 21.36 -24.85
C LEU A 279 -3.39 21.92 -26.21
N LEU A 280 -2.49 22.91 -26.24
CA LEU A 280 -1.91 23.44 -27.47
C LEU A 280 -1.14 22.39 -28.28
N LYS A 281 -0.49 21.42 -27.60
CA LYS A 281 0.28 20.35 -28.23
C LYS A 281 -0.56 19.13 -28.62
N GLU A 282 -1.54 18.79 -27.79
CA GLU A 282 -2.30 17.53 -27.91
C GLU A 282 -3.62 17.70 -28.68
N THR A 283 -4.09 18.94 -28.94
CA THR A 283 -5.39 19.20 -29.57
C THR A 283 -5.31 20.27 -30.63
N ASP A 284 -6.30 20.26 -31.54
CA ASP A 284 -6.48 21.31 -32.55
C ASP A 284 -7.48 22.41 -32.13
N LYS A 285 -7.82 22.45 -30.81
CA LYS A 285 -8.73 23.46 -30.26
C LYS A 285 -8.24 24.88 -30.56
N LYS A 286 -9.12 25.79 -30.81
CA LYS A 286 -8.77 27.20 -31.02
C LYS A 286 -8.24 27.81 -29.72
N ILE A 287 -7.37 28.81 -29.86
CA ILE A 287 -6.70 29.44 -28.71
C ILE A 287 -7.71 29.99 -27.68
N TYR A 288 -8.83 30.56 -28.17
CA TYR A 288 -9.87 31.08 -27.27
C TYR A 288 -10.60 29.94 -26.50
N GLU A 289 -10.77 28.77 -27.11
CA GLU A 289 -11.35 27.59 -26.44
C GLU A 289 -10.45 27.08 -25.37
N ILE A 290 -9.13 27.01 -25.64
CA ILE A 290 -8.14 26.64 -24.66
C ILE A 290 -8.09 27.65 -23.51
N ALA A 291 -8.13 28.95 -23.80
CA ALA A 291 -8.18 29.99 -22.78
C ALA A 291 -9.37 29.76 -21.81
N SER A 292 -10.57 29.52 -22.35
CA SER A 292 -11.76 29.25 -21.54
C SER A 292 -11.61 27.95 -20.72
N GLU A 293 -11.09 26.89 -21.33
CA GLU A 293 -10.94 25.59 -20.69
C GLU A 293 -9.92 25.60 -19.52
N VAL A 294 -8.94 26.48 -19.57
CA VAL A 294 -7.96 26.63 -18.47
C VAL A 294 -8.31 27.75 -17.50
N GLY A 295 -9.53 28.31 -17.57
CA GLY A 295 -10.07 29.24 -16.60
C GLY A 295 -9.80 30.72 -16.88
N TYR A 296 -9.59 31.11 -18.15
CA TYR A 296 -9.49 32.52 -18.57
C TYR A 296 -10.73 32.92 -19.39
N ALA A 297 -11.57 33.77 -18.82
CA ALA A 297 -12.75 34.28 -19.49
C ALA A 297 -12.41 35.23 -20.67
N ASP A 298 -11.28 35.97 -20.57
CA ASP A 298 -10.82 36.88 -21.63
C ASP A 298 -9.60 36.28 -22.35
N PRO A 299 -9.75 35.93 -23.65
CA PRO A 299 -8.66 35.40 -24.45
C PRO A 299 -7.51 36.39 -24.68
N LYS A 300 -7.76 37.71 -24.65
CA LYS A 300 -6.70 38.71 -24.76
C LYS A 300 -5.84 38.72 -23.51
N TYR A 301 -6.45 38.61 -22.33
CA TYR A 301 -5.76 38.47 -21.06
C TYR A 301 -4.94 37.18 -21.01
N PHE A 302 -5.56 36.06 -21.46
CA PHE A 302 -4.83 34.78 -21.56
C PHE A 302 -3.56 34.89 -22.42
N ASN A 303 -3.66 35.48 -23.62
CA ASN A 303 -2.51 35.65 -24.51
C ASN A 303 -1.38 36.45 -23.85
N ARG A 304 -1.74 37.52 -23.11
CA ARG A 304 -0.78 38.31 -22.37
C ARG A 304 -0.08 37.49 -21.25
N VAL A 305 -0.87 36.74 -20.45
CA VAL A 305 -0.35 35.92 -19.36
C VAL A 305 0.49 34.79 -19.91
N PHE A 306 0.07 34.14 -20.99
CA PHE A 306 0.85 33.08 -21.62
C PHE A 306 2.21 33.59 -22.10
N LYS A 307 2.25 34.75 -22.76
CA LYS A 307 3.51 35.37 -23.19
C LYS A 307 4.38 35.83 -22.00
N GLU A 308 3.75 36.31 -20.93
CA GLU A 308 4.47 36.66 -19.68
C GLU A 308 5.18 35.44 -19.07
N VAL A 309 4.54 34.27 -19.07
CA VAL A 309 5.06 33.04 -18.45
C VAL A 309 6.04 32.31 -19.38
N GLU A 310 5.75 32.19 -20.67
CA GLU A 310 6.49 31.36 -21.62
C GLU A 310 7.41 32.15 -22.58
N GLY A 311 7.35 33.49 -22.54
CA GLY A 311 8.15 34.35 -23.40
C GLY A 311 7.64 34.50 -24.84
N ILE A 312 6.76 33.62 -25.31
CA ILE A 312 6.19 33.63 -26.69
C ILE A 312 4.66 33.51 -26.68
N SER A 313 4.01 33.83 -27.79
CA SER A 313 2.56 33.74 -27.86
C SER A 313 2.07 32.28 -27.88
N PRO A 314 0.79 31.98 -27.50
CA PRO A 314 0.22 30.65 -27.64
C PRO A 314 0.24 30.12 -29.08
N GLY A 315 0.07 31.02 -30.08
CA GLY A 315 0.13 30.67 -31.49
C GLY A 315 1.53 30.23 -31.91
N ASP A 316 2.56 30.99 -31.52
CA ASP A 316 3.95 30.64 -31.78
C ASP A 316 4.35 29.34 -31.08
N TYR A 317 3.88 29.17 -29.83
CA TYR A 317 4.11 27.94 -29.06
C TYR A 317 3.54 26.69 -29.73
N ARG A 318 2.34 26.80 -30.32
CA ARG A 318 1.74 25.74 -31.13
C ARG A 318 2.54 25.46 -32.39
N GLY A 319 3.08 26.49 -33.04
CA GLY A 319 3.91 26.37 -34.24
C GLY A 319 5.24 25.65 -34.02
N LEU A 320 5.72 25.59 -32.79
CA LEU A 320 6.92 24.79 -32.41
C LEU A 320 6.68 23.26 -32.41
N LYS A 321 5.50 22.81 -32.90
CA LYS A 321 5.23 21.41 -33.25
C LYS A 321 5.98 21.05 -34.57
N GLY A 322 7.30 20.96 -34.47
CA GLY A 322 8.15 20.49 -35.55
C GLY A 322 9.15 19.49 -35.01
#